data_657f1386795280be973b4e2d33f20b1c
#
_entry.id   657f1386795280be973b4e2d33f20b1c
#
_cell.length_a   1.000
_cell.length_b   1.000
_cell.length_c   1.000
_cell.angle_alpha   90.00
_cell.angle_beta   90.00
_cell.angle_gamma   90.00
#
_symmetry.space_group_name_H-M   'P 1'
#
loop_
_entity.id
_entity.type
_entity.pdbx_description
1 polymer ?
#
loop_
_entity_poly.entity_id
_entity_poly.type
_entity_poly.pdbx_seq_one_letter_code
_entity_poly.pdbx_strand_id
1 'polypeptide(L)'
;GGLSLKPADYMSTMKMDMAGAGCVLGVFEALGQIQPKKIEVHGLIPAVENMPGPDAYKPDDIVQGLSGKTIEVINTDAEGRIVLSDAIEYANQLKVDEMVDLATLTGACMVALGNYTAGLFSNNNRLATRLVTASKNAGEKLWQLPLDNELRQDVDSQVADIRNAALTRYGGAITAAMFLEFFVNGIPWSHIDIAGPAYIEKKRSWIAPGSTGYGVRTLLNYLGV
;
A
#
# COMPACT_ATOMS: atom_id res chain seq x y z
N GLY A 1 -7.45 4.69 -12.42
CA GLY A 1 -7.85 5.58 -13.30
C GLY A 1 -6.90 6.38 -14.14
N GLY A 2 -7.13 7.67 -14.17
CA GLY A 2 -6.46 8.54 -15.13
C GLY A 2 -6.77 8.13 -16.57
N LEU A 3 -5.80 8.27 -17.49
CA LEU A 3 -5.98 7.93 -18.90
C LEU A 3 -6.04 6.42 -19.15
N SER A 4 -5.48 5.58 -18.28
CA SER A 4 -5.77 4.14 -18.23
C SER A 4 -7.10 3.94 -17.51
N LEU A 5 -8.20 4.37 -18.15
CA LEU A 5 -9.51 4.47 -17.53
C LEU A 5 -10.03 3.11 -17.05
N LYS A 6 -10.34 3.03 -15.78
CA LYS A 6 -10.93 1.84 -15.15
C LYS A 6 -12.33 1.59 -15.75
N PRO A 7 -12.68 0.34 -16.13
CA PRO A 7 -14.05 0.02 -16.56
C PRO A 7 -15.07 0.40 -15.50
N ALA A 8 -16.26 0.85 -15.93
CA ALA A 8 -17.30 1.39 -15.04
C ALA A 8 -17.69 0.43 -13.90
N ASP A 9 -17.78 -0.86 -14.19
CA ASP A 9 -18.12 -1.90 -13.20
C ASP A 9 -17.05 -2.04 -12.09
N TYR A 10 -15.80 -1.71 -12.38
CA TYR A 10 -14.70 -1.71 -11.41
C TYR A 10 -14.45 -0.33 -10.79
N MET A 11 -14.97 0.73 -11.39
CA MET A 11 -14.84 2.11 -10.88
C MET A 11 -15.82 2.38 -9.74
N SER A 12 -16.97 1.72 -9.75
CA SER A 12 -17.91 1.78 -8.64
C SER A 12 -17.23 1.40 -7.33
N THR A 13 -17.48 2.14 -6.26
CA THR A 13 -16.88 1.98 -4.92
C THR A 13 -15.45 2.51 -4.75
N MET A 14 -14.77 3.01 -5.78
CA MET A 14 -13.38 3.54 -5.66
C MET A 14 -13.25 4.75 -4.73
N LYS A 15 -14.34 5.28 -4.16
CA LYS A 15 -14.29 6.15 -2.97
C LYS A 15 -13.56 5.52 -1.79
N MET A 16 -13.37 4.19 -1.79
CA MET A 16 -12.61 3.46 -0.78
C MET A 16 -11.12 3.39 -1.09
N ASP A 17 -10.68 3.81 -2.27
CA ASP A 17 -9.28 3.73 -2.73
C ASP A 17 -8.38 4.79 -2.10
N MET A 18 -8.64 5.04 -0.84
CA MET A 18 -7.89 5.88 0.11
C MET A 18 -7.92 5.26 1.52
N ALA A 19 -8.30 3.99 1.64
CA ALA A 19 -8.50 3.36 2.93
C ALA A 19 -7.18 3.19 3.73
N GLY A 20 -6.02 3.14 3.07
CA GLY A 20 -4.71 3.22 3.73
C GLY A 20 -4.55 4.53 4.48
N ALA A 21 -4.84 5.67 3.83
CA ALA A 21 -4.86 6.99 4.48
C ALA A 21 -5.88 7.04 5.63
N GLY A 22 -7.08 6.48 5.41
CA GLY A 22 -8.11 6.35 6.46
C GLY A 22 -7.63 5.55 7.67
N CYS A 23 -6.84 4.49 7.43
CA CYS A 23 -6.22 3.71 8.51
C CYS A 23 -5.22 4.55 9.31
N VAL A 24 -4.33 5.29 8.64
CA VAL A 24 -3.36 6.19 9.30
C VAL A 24 -4.10 7.22 10.17
N LEU A 25 -5.12 7.89 9.63
CA LEU A 25 -5.94 8.83 10.40
C LEU A 25 -6.59 8.18 11.64
N GLY A 26 -7.14 6.97 11.48
CA GLY A 26 -7.76 6.24 12.60
C GLY A 26 -6.76 5.84 13.68
N VAL A 27 -5.52 5.47 13.31
CA VAL A 27 -4.44 5.21 14.25
C VAL A 27 -4.06 6.48 15.01
N PHE A 28 -3.90 7.61 14.31
CA PHE A 28 -3.51 8.88 14.95
C PHE A 28 -4.60 9.46 15.84
N GLU A 29 -5.88 9.29 15.49
CA GLU A 29 -6.99 9.63 16.38
C GLU A 29 -6.88 8.86 17.72
N ALA A 30 -6.64 7.55 17.66
CA ALA A 30 -6.45 6.74 18.85
C ALA A 30 -5.19 7.13 19.64
N LEU A 31 -4.06 7.34 18.95
CA LEU A 31 -2.80 7.76 19.59
C LEU A 31 -2.94 9.12 20.29
N GLY A 32 -3.72 10.06 19.73
CA GLY A 32 -4.02 11.34 20.33
C GLY A 32 -4.72 11.21 21.69
N GLN A 33 -5.55 10.18 21.86
CA GLN A 33 -6.24 9.88 23.12
C GLN A 33 -5.35 9.10 24.09
N ILE A 34 -4.59 8.11 23.59
CA ILE A 34 -3.75 7.21 24.42
C ILE A 34 -2.46 7.90 24.87
N GLN A 35 -1.87 8.75 24.03
CA GLN A 35 -0.64 9.51 24.25
C GLN A 35 0.55 8.63 24.73
N PRO A 36 1.01 7.66 23.92
CA PRO A 36 2.12 6.81 24.29
C PRO A 36 3.40 7.62 24.50
N LYS A 37 4.16 7.33 25.58
CA LYS A 37 5.32 8.15 25.99
C LYS A 37 6.68 7.60 25.54
N LYS A 38 6.71 6.39 24.97
CA LYS A 38 7.97 5.66 24.70
C LYS A 38 8.27 5.47 23.22
N ILE A 39 7.39 5.92 22.36
CA ILE A 39 7.51 5.80 20.90
C ILE A 39 7.22 7.14 20.26
N GLU A 40 7.93 7.41 19.16
CA GLU A 40 7.61 8.49 18.24
C GLU A 40 7.00 7.85 16.98
N VAL A 41 5.86 8.35 16.53
CA VAL A 41 5.14 7.81 15.39
C VAL A 41 4.91 8.91 14.37
N HIS A 42 5.37 8.70 13.14
CA HIS A 42 5.12 9.58 12.00
C HIS A 42 4.02 8.98 11.13
N GLY A 43 2.99 9.76 10.83
CA GLY A 43 1.93 9.38 9.90
C GLY A 43 2.06 10.18 8.60
N LEU A 44 2.31 9.47 7.49
CA LEU A 44 2.47 10.06 6.17
C LEU A 44 1.28 9.66 5.29
N ILE A 45 0.67 10.62 4.63
CA ILE A 45 -0.47 10.41 3.75
C ILE A 45 -0.20 11.15 2.43
N PRO A 46 0.32 10.48 1.41
CA PRO A 46 0.36 11.05 0.08
C PRO A 46 -1.06 11.03 -0.50
N ALA A 47 -1.58 12.20 -0.87
CA ALA A 47 -2.96 12.35 -1.32
C ALA A 47 -3.00 13.05 -2.68
N VAL A 48 -3.53 12.37 -3.68
CA VAL A 48 -3.73 12.90 -5.03
C VAL A 48 -5.08 12.44 -5.58
N GLU A 49 -5.62 13.19 -6.53
CA GLU A 49 -6.72 12.73 -7.37
C GLU A 49 -6.17 12.21 -8.71
N ASN A 50 -6.54 10.99 -9.09
CA ASN A 50 -6.15 10.39 -10.36
C ASN A 50 -7.28 10.53 -11.38
N MET A 51 -7.34 11.67 -12.05
CA MET A 51 -8.39 12.04 -13.00
C MET A 51 -7.86 12.12 -14.43
N PRO A 52 -8.66 11.74 -15.44
CA PRO A 52 -8.33 12.06 -16.83
C PRO A 52 -8.44 13.57 -17.04
N GLY A 53 -7.51 14.14 -17.83
CA GLY A 53 -7.49 15.57 -18.11
C GLY A 53 -6.39 15.92 -19.10
N PRO A 54 -6.35 17.16 -19.60
CA PRO A 54 -5.33 17.59 -20.55
C PRO A 54 -3.90 17.55 -19.99
N ASP A 55 -3.76 17.72 -18.69
CA ASP A 55 -2.47 17.72 -17.98
C ASP A 55 -2.19 16.40 -17.28
N ALA A 56 -3.07 15.39 -17.43
CA ALA A 56 -2.87 14.07 -16.83
C ALA A 56 -1.69 13.35 -17.51
N TYR A 57 -0.83 12.74 -16.68
CA TYR A 57 0.21 11.85 -17.20
C TYR A 57 -0.40 10.64 -17.91
N LYS A 58 0.34 10.05 -18.82
CA LYS A 58 -0.12 8.98 -19.70
C LYS A 58 0.87 7.83 -19.77
N PRO A 59 0.46 6.65 -20.26
CA PRO A 59 1.41 5.58 -20.57
C PRO A 59 2.57 6.09 -21.42
N ASP A 60 3.76 5.55 -21.17
CA ASP A 60 5.07 5.91 -21.72
C ASP A 60 5.64 7.26 -21.23
N ASP A 61 4.96 7.99 -20.37
CA ASP A 61 5.58 9.12 -19.66
C ASP A 61 6.61 8.60 -18.66
N ILE A 62 7.64 9.41 -18.43
CA ILE A 62 8.64 9.17 -17.38
C ILE A 62 8.46 10.27 -16.33
N VAL A 63 8.20 9.88 -15.09
CA VAL A 63 8.09 10.80 -13.97
C VAL A 63 9.27 10.62 -13.02
N GLN A 64 9.69 11.69 -12.38
CA GLN A 64 10.74 11.66 -11.37
C GLN A 64 10.11 11.78 -9.99
N GLY A 65 10.40 10.81 -9.10
CA GLY A 65 9.98 10.85 -7.71
C GLY A 65 10.89 11.72 -6.82
N LEU A 66 10.48 11.89 -5.56
CA LEU A 66 11.21 12.65 -4.54
C LEU A 66 12.63 12.10 -4.31
N SER A 67 12.84 10.82 -4.49
CA SER A 67 14.15 10.16 -4.41
C SER A 67 15.13 10.55 -5.53
N GLY A 68 14.65 11.29 -6.55
CA GLY A 68 15.40 11.55 -7.78
C GLY A 68 15.36 10.41 -8.79
N LYS A 69 14.84 9.24 -8.41
CA LYS A 69 14.68 8.08 -9.29
C LYS A 69 13.55 8.33 -10.31
N THR A 70 13.73 7.79 -11.51
CA THR A 70 12.79 7.92 -12.61
C THR A 70 11.88 6.68 -12.70
N ILE A 71 10.63 6.89 -13.04
CA ILE A 71 9.59 5.87 -13.10
C ILE A 71 8.94 5.92 -14.48
N GLU A 72 9.02 4.84 -15.24
CA GLU A 72 8.26 4.66 -16.47
C GLU A 72 6.80 4.32 -16.13
N VAL A 73 5.86 5.08 -16.68
CA VAL A 73 4.43 4.86 -16.47
C VAL A 73 3.92 3.89 -17.53
N ILE A 74 3.63 2.67 -17.14
CA ILE A 74 2.99 1.66 -18.01
C ILE A 74 1.47 1.75 -17.92
N ASN A 75 0.97 2.03 -16.71
CA ASN A 75 -0.45 2.08 -16.41
C ASN A 75 -0.74 3.24 -15.45
N THR A 76 -1.58 4.18 -15.87
CA THR A 76 -1.94 5.33 -15.02
C THR A 76 -2.89 4.95 -13.87
N ASP A 77 -3.50 3.76 -13.88
CA ASP A 77 -4.26 3.19 -12.75
C ASP A 77 -3.35 2.51 -11.70
N ALA A 78 -2.04 2.59 -11.88
CA ALA A 78 -1.04 2.19 -10.89
C ALA A 78 -0.34 3.42 -10.27
N GLU A 79 -1.07 4.50 -10.05
CA GLU A 79 -0.60 5.77 -9.47
C GLU A 79 -0.30 5.65 -7.98
N GLY A 80 -1.07 4.84 -7.25
CA GLY A 80 -0.96 4.70 -5.80
C GLY A 80 0.45 4.35 -5.35
N ARG A 81 1.13 3.45 -6.06
CA ARG A 81 2.52 3.10 -5.76
C ARG A 81 3.51 4.20 -6.10
N ILE A 82 3.23 5.03 -7.12
CA ILE A 82 4.08 6.17 -7.48
C ILE A 82 4.05 7.21 -6.35
N VAL A 83 2.87 7.63 -5.90
CA VAL A 83 2.77 8.60 -4.81
C VAL A 83 3.24 8.01 -3.46
N LEU A 84 3.06 6.70 -3.26
CA LEU A 84 3.56 6.02 -2.07
C LEU A 84 5.09 5.93 -2.04
N SER A 85 5.75 5.85 -3.21
CA SER A 85 7.22 5.88 -3.28
C SER A 85 7.81 7.20 -2.76
N ASP A 86 7.13 8.32 -2.94
CA ASP A 86 7.53 9.61 -2.39
C ASP A 86 7.35 9.67 -0.86
N ALA A 87 6.26 9.08 -0.33
CA ALA A 87 6.08 8.95 1.11
C ALA A 87 7.14 8.05 1.76
N ILE A 88 7.52 6.94 1.08
CA ILE A 88 8.61 6.06 1.52
C ILE A 88 9.93 6.82 1.56
N GLU A 89 10.25 7.58 0.50
CA GLU A 89 11.46 8.40 0.49
C GLU A 89 11.45 9.47 1.58
N TYR A 90 10.33 10.12 1.83
CA TYR A 90 10.22 11.07 2.93
C TYR A 90 10.46 10.40 4.29
N ALA A 91 9.95 9.18 4.49
CA ALA A 91 10.22 8.40 5.71
C ALA A 91 11.70 8.00 5.83
N ASN A 92 12.39 7.68 4.71
CA ASN A 92 13.84 7.45 4.70
C ASN A 92 14.59 8.69 5.22
N GLN A 93 14.18 9.90 4.81
CA GLN A 93 14.79 11.16 5.26
C GLN A 93 14.56 11.42 6.76
N LEU A 94 13.44 10.96 7.32
CA LEU A 94 13.17 11.02 8.75
C LEU A 94 14.03 10.05 9.57
N LYS A 95 14.69 9.08 8.93
CA LYS A 95 15.56 8.08 9.56
C LYS A 95 14.83 7.26 10.63
N VAL A 96 13.62 6.82 10.31
CA VAL A 96 12.80 5.99 11.20
C VAL A 96 13.45 4.62 11.43
N ASP A 97 13.20 3.98 12.58
CA ASP A 97 13.72 2.65 12.91
C ASP A 97 13.07 1.53 12.10
N GLU A 98 11.79 1.69 11.75
CA GLU A 98 11.01 0.75 10.94
C GLU A 98 9.83 1.48 10.27
N MET A 99 9.36 0.94 9.16
CA MET A 99 8.30 1.53 8.35
C MET A 99 7.23 0.49 8.02
N VAL A 100 5.97 0.90 8.14
CA VAL A 100 4.82 0.09 7.69
C VAL A 100 3.92 0.97 6.84
N ASP A 101 3.68 0.58 5.59
CA ASP A 101 2.70 1.23 4.75
C ASP A 101 1.48 0.34 4.49
N LEU A 102 0.34 0.98 4.26
CA LEU A 102 -0.92 0.31 3.94
C LEU A 102 -1.56 0.99 2.74
N ALA A 103 -2.00 0.20 1.77
CA ALA A 103 -2.72 0.70 0.62
C ALA A 103 -3.72 -0.33 0.10
N THR A 104 -4.79 0.15 -0.52
CA THR A 104 -5.67 -0.63 -1.39
C THR A 104 -4.99 -0.81 -2.75
N LEU A 105 -3.81 -1.50 -2.74
CA LEU A 105 -2.85 -1.37 -3.82
C LEU A 105 -3.20 -2.20 -5.05
N THR A 106 -3.66 -3.46 -4.85
CA THR A 106 -3.82 -4.34 -6.01
C THR A 106 -5.08 -5.20 -5.96
N GLY A 107 -5.78 -5.25 -7.10
CA GLY A 107 -6.79 -6.28 -7.34
C GLY A 107 -6.20 -7.69 -7.34
N ALA A 108 -4.92 -7.84 -7.67
CA ALA A 108 -4.21 -9.13 -7.66
C ALA A 108 -4.15 -9.74 -6.24
N CYS A 109 -3.99 -8.93 -5.21
CA CYS A 109 -4.06 -9.38 -3.83
C CYS A 109 -5.44 -9.94 -3.47
N MET A 110 -6.51 -9.28 -3.94
CA MET A 110 -7.89 -9.76 -3.78
C MET A 110 -8.12 -11.10 -4.49
N VAL A 111 -7.57 -11.26 -5.68
CA VAL A 111 -7.66 -12.53 -6.43
C VAL A 111 -6.96 -13.67 -5.69
N ALA A 112 -5.81 -13.39 -5.07
CA ALA A 112 -5.03 -14.40 -4.35
C ALA A 112 -5.62 -14.74 -2.97
N LEU A 113 -6.07 -13.75 -2.19
CA LEU A 113 -6.42 -13.91 -0.77
C LEU A 113 -7.91 -13.69 -0.46
N GLY A 114 -8.69 -13.27 -1.45
CA GLY A 114 -10.11 -12.91 -1.28
C GLY A 114 -10.32 -11.58 -0.55
N ASN A 115 -11.58 -11.31 -0.16
CA ASN A 115 -12.01 -10.01 0.37
C ASN A 115 -11.87 -9.87 1.89
N TYR A 116 -11.21 -10.81 2.57
CA TYR A 116 -11.17 -10.83 4.03
C TYR A 116 -9.77 -10.88 4.63
N THR A 117 -8.78 -11.06 3.78
CA THR A 117 -7.38 -11.22 4.19
C THR A 117 -6.52 -10.23 3.44
N ALA A 118 -5.74 -9.44 4.16
CA ALA A 118 -4.74 -8.57 3.55
C ALA A 118 -3.47 -9.33 3.23
N GLY A 119 -2.74 -8.87 2.21
CA GLY A 119 -1.40 -9.36 1.87
C GLY A 119 -0.34 -8.57 2.64
N LEU A 120 0.64 -9.28 3.20
CA LEU A 120 1.80 -8.69 3.84
C LEU A 120 3.04 -8.99 3.01
N PHE A 121 3.82 -7.98 2.70
CA PHE A 121 5.15 -8.08 2.11
C PHE A 121 6.16 -7.42 3.04
N SER A 122 7.37 -7.96 3.16
CA SER A 122 8.37 -7.37 4.05
C SER A 122 9.78 -7.77 3.64
N ASN A 123 10.71 -6.84 3.78
CA ASN A 123 12.14 -7.10 3.69
C ASN A 123 12.73 -7.57 5.05
N ASN A 124 11.92 -7.66 6.11
CA ASN A 124 12.36 -8.00 7.46
C ASN A 124 11.41 -9.01 8.14
N ASN A 125 11.88 -10.23 8.37
CA ASN A 125 11.09 -11.30 8.96
C ASN A 125 10.64 -11.02 10.40
N ARG A 126 11.42 -10.27 11.19
CA ARG A 126 11.05 -9.92 12.57
C ARG A 126 9.86 -8.95 12.56
N LEU A 127 9.90 -7.93 11.70
CA LEU A 127 8.81 -6.98 11.50
C LEU A 127 7.55 -7.71 11.01
N ALA A 128 7.68 -8.56 10.00
CA ALA A 128 6.57 -9.35 9.48
C ALA A 128 5.91 -10.22 10.57
N THR A 129 6.71 -10.92 11.38
CA THR A 129 6.21 -11.76 12.48
C THR A 129 5.45 -10.94 13.53
N ARG A 130 5.95 -9.76 13.89
CA ARG A 130 5.27 -8.84 14.83
C ARG A 130 3.92 -8.38 14.29
N LEU A 131 3.86 -7.99 13.01
CA LEU A 131 2.62 -7.57 12.34
C LEU A 131 1.61 -8.70 12.24
N VAL A 132 2.02 -9.91 11.87
CA VAL A 132 1.14 -11.09 11.84
C VAL A 132 0.61 -11.42 13.24
N THR A 133 1.43 -11.30 14.27
CA THR A 133 1.00 -11.51 15.66
C THR A 133 -0.02 -10.44 16.08
N ALA A 134 0.28 -9.18 15.80
CA ALA A 134 -0.61 -8.06 16.11
C ALA A 134 -1.96 -8.20 15.39
N SER A 135 -1.96 -8.60 14.11
CA SER A 135 -3.18 -8.80 13.34
C SER A 135 -4.06 -9.91 13.92
N LYS A 136 -3.45 -11.02 14.36
CA LYS A 136 -4.17 -12.11 15.04
C LYS A 136 -4.83 -11.62 16.34
N ASN A 137 -4.10 -10.87 17.16
CA ASN A 137 -4.62 -10.31 18.40
C ASN A 137 -5.75 -9.31 18.14
N ALA A 138 -5.64 -8.53 17.06
CA ALA A 138 -6.66 -7.57 16.62
C ALA A 138 -7.90 -8.24 15.97
N GLY A 139 -7.84 -9.53 15.66
CA GLY A 139 -8.90 -10.25 14.94
C GLY A 139 -8.99 -9.86 13.45
N GLU A 140 -7.91 -9.36 12.86
CA GLU A 140 -7.77 -9.01 11.45
C GLU A 140 -6.92 -10.05 10.74
N LYS A 141 -7.32 -10.48 9.53
CA LYS A 141 -6.62 -11.54 8.80
C LYS A 141 -5.51 -10.95 7.95
N LEU A 142 -4.29 -11.36 8.20
CA LEU A 142 -3.10 -10.95 7.47
C LEU A 142 -2.31 -12.19 7.03
N TRP A 143 -1.90 -12.24 5.77
CA TRP A 143 -1.13 -13.35 5.22
C TRP A 143 0.13 -12.85 4.52
N GLN A 144 1.29 -13.39 4.91
CA GLN A 144 2.55 -13.01 4.30
C GLN A 144 2.71 -13.67 2.92
N LEU A 145 3.00 -12.85 1.93
CA LEU A 145 3.36 -13.22 0.57
C LEU A 145 4.86 -12.96 0.33
N PRO A 146 5.50 -13.66 -0.60
CA PRO A 146 6.93 -13.50 -0.84
C PRO A 146 7.27 -12.17 -1.54
N LEU A 147 8.47 -11.65 -1.30
CA LEU A 147 9.19 -10.78 -2.21
C LEU A 147 10.07 -11.71 -3.07
N ASP A 148 9.64 -12.01 -4.28
CA ASP A 148 10.28 -13.00 -5.14
C ASP A 148 11.20 -12.33 -6.16
N ASN A 149 12.51 -12.50 -5.98
CA ASN A 149 13.51 -11.87 -6.82
C ASN A 149 13.44 -12.29 -8.31
N GLU A 150 12.86 -13.45 -8.62
CA GLU A 150 12.65 -13.86 -10.01
C GLU A 150 11.65 -12.95 -10.74
N LEU A 151 10.71 -12.34 -10.00
CA LEU A 151 9.74 -11.39 -10.55
C LEU A 151 10.25 -9.94 -10.58
N ARG A 152 11.45 -9.65 -10.05
CA ARG A 152 12.01 -8.28 -10.04
C ARG A 152 12.18 -7.72 -11.45
N GLN A 153 12.62 -8.55 -12.39
CA GLN A 153 12.77 -8.16 -13.79
C GLN A 153 11.47 -7.66 -14.45
N ASP A 154 10.31 -8.02 -13.91
CA ASP A 154 9.01 -7.60 -14.46
C ASP A 154 8.72 -6.11 -14.22
N VAL A 155 9.46 -5.48 -13.30
CA VAL A 155 9.38 -4.04 -13.04
C VAL A 155 10.62 -3.27 -13.52
N ASP A 156 11.59 -3.93 -14.16
CA ASP A 156 12.74 -3.27 -14.77
C ASP A 156 12.31 -2.46 -16.00
N SER A 157 12.84 -1.26 -16.16
CA SER A 157 12.61 -0.40 -17.33
C SER A 157 13.82 -0.35 -18.23
N GLN A 158 13.61 -0.08 -19.52
CA GLN A 158 14.67 0.18 -20.50
C GLN A 158 14.97 1.68 -20.65
N VAL A 159 14.13 2.54 -20.10
CA VAL A 159 14.16 4.00 -20.30
C VAL A 159 14.12 4.81 -19.01
N ALA A 160 13.89 4.13 -17.87
CA ALA A 160 13.84 4.72 -16.54
C ALA A 160 14.50 3.76 -15.53
N ASP A 161 14.58 4.16 -14.26
CA ASP A 161 15.14 3.30 -13.20
C ASP A 161 14.21 2.12 -12.87
N ILE A 162 12.90 2.31 -13.00
CA ILE A 162 11.88 1.29 -12.74
C ILE A 162 10.60 1.63 -13.51
N ARG A 163 9.73 0.62 -13.75
CA ARG A 163 8.37 0.86 -14.26
C ARG A 163 7.31 0.67 -13.20
N ASN A 164 6.21 1.41 -13.30
CA ASN A 164 5.15 1.37 -12.28
C ASN A 164 4.25 0.13 -12.35
N ALA A 165 4.30 -0.64 -13.42
CA ALA A 165 3.52 -1.87 -13.56
C ALA A 165 4.29 -2.90 -14.40
N ALA A 166 4.11 -4.18 -14.09
CA ALA A 166 4.60 -5.27 -14.91
C ALA A 166 3.82 -5.33 -16.26
N LEU A 167 4.47 -5.82 -17.31
CA LEU A 167 3.83 -6.05 -18.61
C LEU A 167 2.93 -7.29 -18.62
N THR A 168 3.07 -8.14 -17.61
CA THR A 168 2.25 -9.34 -17.39
C THR A 168 1.31 -9.14 -16.22
N ARG A 169 0.24 -9.95 -16.11
CA ARG A 169 -0.68 -9.92 -14.97
C ARG A 169 -0.26 -10.88 -13.85
N TYR A 170 0.80 -11.67 -14.06
CA TYR A 170 1.22 -12.67 -13.08
C TYR A 170 1.97 -12.01 -11.92
N GLY A 171 1.77 -12.52 -10.71
CA GLY A 171 2.45 -11.99 -9.54
C GLY A 171 2.17 -10.52 -9.22
N GLY A 172 1.05 -9.94 -9.71
CA GLY A 172 0.81 -8.49 -9.67
C GLY A 172 0.87 -7.85 -8.27
N ALA A 173 0.52 -8.57 -7.21
CA ALA A 173 0.68 -8.08 -5.85
C ALA A 173 2.16 -8.08 -5.42
N ILE A 174 2.92 -9.08 -5.85
CA ILE A 174 4.36 -9.21 -5.56
C ILE A 174 5.14 -8.11 -6.29
N THR A 175 4.91 -7.94 -7.60
CA THR A 175 5.60 -6.91 -8.39
C THR A 175 5.27 -5.50 -7.91
N ALA A 176 4.04 -5.26 -7.42
CA ALA A 176 3.67 -3.99 -6.79
C ALA A 176 4.44 -3.73 -5.50
N ALA A 177 4.58 -4.73 -4.64
CA ALA A 177 5.37 -4.62 -3.42
C ALA A 177 6.88 -4.44 -3.72
N MET A 178 7.40 -5.12 -4.75
CA MET A 178 8.79 -4.98 -5.19
C MET A 178 9.09 -3.60 -5.78
N PHE A 179 8.10 -2.99 -6.45
CA PHE A 179 8.19 -1.59 -6.85
C PHE A 179 8.39 -0.68 -5.62
N LEU A 180 7.60 -0.87 -4.55
CA LEU A 180 7.74 -0.08 -3.32
C LEU A 180 9.08 -0.34 -2.63
N GLU A 181 9.50 -1.61 -2.52
CA GLU A 181 10.76 -2.00 -1.91
C GLU A 181 11.97 -1.30 -2.57
N PHE A 182 11.91 -1.07 -3.88
CA PHE A 182 12.97 -0.37 -4.63
C PHE A 182 13.29 1.02 -4.07
N PHE A 183 12.33 1.68 -3.41
CA PHE A 183 12.51 2.99 -2.80
C PHE A 183 12.88 2.93 -1.31
N VAL A 184 12.86 1.76 -0.71
CA VAL A 184 13.24 1.55 0.70
C VAL A 184 14.77 1.48 0.81
N ASN A 185 15.37 2.36 1.62
CA ASN A 185 16.83 2.45 1.79
C ASN A 185 17.34 1.59 2.96
N GLY A 186 17.02 0.28 2.94
CA GLY A 186 17.52 -0.67 3.93
C GLY A 186 16.87 -0.59 5.31
N ILE A 187 15.90 0.27 5.52
CA ILE A 187 15.08 0.32 6.74
C ILE A 187 14.21 -0.95 6.80
N PRO A 188 14.01 -1.58 7.97
CA PRO A 188 12.99 -2.61 8.14
C PRO A 188 11.64 -2.10 7.67
N TRP A 189 11.07 -2.73 6.65
CA TRP A 189 9.87 -2.27 5.98
C TRP A 189 8.87 -3.40 5.78
N SER A 190 7.60 -3.05 5.85
CA SER A 190 6.48 -3.91 5.47
C SER A 190 5.41 -3.13 4.74
N HIS A 191 4.89 -3.71 3.68
CA HIS A 191 3.69 -3.27 2.97
C HIS A 191 2.51 -4.17 3.32
N ILE A 192 1.35 -3.59 3.61
CA ILE A 192 0.09 -4.30 3.82
C ILE A 192 -0.89 -3.90 2.72
N ASP A 193 -1.12 -4.80 1.76
CA ASP A 193 -2.13 -4.62 0.72
C ASP A 193 -3.52 -4.95 1.28
N ILE A 194 -4.28 -3.90 1.54
CA ILE A 194 -5.61 -3.97 2.15
C ILE A 194 -6.75 -3.90 1.14
N ALA A 195 -6.48 -4.04 -0.16
CA ALA A 195 -7.49 -3.95 -1.22
C ALA A 195 -8.70 -4.86 -0.96
N GLY A 196 -8.47 -6.08 -0.45
CA GLY A 196 -9.54 -7.02 -0.11
C GLY A 196 -10.39 -6.61 1.09
N PRO A 197 -9.80 -6.44 2.28
CA PRO A 197 -10.56 -6.25 3.52
C PRO A 197 -10.98 -4.80 3.80
N ALA A 198 -10.54 -3.81 3.01
CA ALA A 198 -10.80 -2.39 3.28
C ALA A 198 -12.28 -1.98 3.17
N TYR A 199 -13.04 -2.68 2.31
CA TYR A 199 -14.44 -2.36 2.02
C TYR A 199 -15.30 -3.60 1.88
N ILE A 200 -16.51 -3.58 2.41
CA ILE A 200 -17.49 -4.67 2.26
C ILE A 200 -18.82 -4.14 1.76
N GLU A 201 -19.42 -4.84 0.80
CA GLU A 201 -20.72 -4.47 0.25
C GLU A 201 -21.88 -5.01 1.08
N LYS A 202 -21.67 -6.12 1.77
CA LYS A 202 -22.69 -6.79 2.58
C LYS A 202 -22.27 -6.88 4.04
N LYS A 203 -23.22 -6.73 4.95
CA LYS A 203 -22.98 -6.87 6.40
C LYS A 203 -22.24 -8.18 6.70
N ARG A 204 -21.16 -8.08 7.48
CA ARG A 204 -20.40 -9.21 7.94
C ARG A 204 -20.25 -9.18 9.46
N SER A 205 -20.92 -10.10 10.15
CA SER A 205 -20.90 -10.12 11.61
C SER A 205 -21.32 -8.75 12.19
N TRP A 206 -20.45 -8.12 12.95
CA TRP A 206 -20.67 -6.79 13.53
C TRP A 206 -20.26 -5.63 12.60
N ILE A 207 -19.58 -5.90 11.46
CA ILE A 207 -19.14 -4.87 10.51
C ILE A 207 -20.29 -4.54 9.55
N ALA A 208 -20.68 -3.28 9.51
CA ALA A 208 -21.68 -2.76 8.56
C ALA A 208 -21.10 -2.67 7.14
N PRO A 209 -21.94 -2.66 6.08
CA PRO A 209 -21.47 -2.35 4.74
C PRO A 209 -20.74 -1.00 4.68
N GLY A 210 -19.68 -0.93 3.90
CA GLY A 210 -18.82 0.25 3.79
C GLY A 210 -17.37 -0.02 4.14
N SER A 211 -16.66 1.04 4.51
CA SER A 211 -15.27 0.94 4.98
C SER A 211 -15.19 0.20 6.32
N THR A 212 -14.21 -0.68 6.44
CA THR A 212 -14.09 -1.59 7.59
C THR A 212 -13.18 -1.05 8.70
N GLY A 213 -12.34 -0.04 8.39
CA GLY A 213 -11.27 0.41 9.27
C GLY A 213 -10.17 -0.63 9.45
N TYR A 214 -10.04 -1.57 8.50
CA TYR A 214 -9.00 -2.60 8.55
C TYR A 214 -7.62 -1.96 8.71
N GLY A 215 -6.81 -2.56 9.57
CA GLY A 215 -5.43 -2.14 9.86
C GLY A 215 -5.30 -1.26 11.09
N VAL A 216 -6.31 -0.45 11.46
CA VAL A 216 -6.24 0.42 12.64
C VAL A 216 -5.94 -0.39 13.90
N ARG A 217 -6.71 -1.44 14.16
CA ARG A 217 -6.54 -2.29 15.35
C ARG A 217 -5.23 -3.08 15.30
N THR A 218 -4.85 -3.55 14.12
CA THR A 218 -3.57 -4.23 13.91
C THR A 218 -2.40 -3.31 14.25
N LEU A 219 -2.40 -2.07 13.75
CA LEU A 219 -1.31 -1.13 14.00
C LEU A 219 -1.27 -0.67 15.47
N LEU A 220 -2.40 -0.40 16.10
CA LEU A 220 -2.42 -0.08 17.55
C LEU A 220 -1.86 -1.24 18.37
N ASN A 221 -2.27 -2.48 18.07
CA ASN A 221 -1.73 -3.67 18.74
C ASN A 221 -0.22 -3.85 18.48
N TYR A 222 0.24 -3.57 17.25
CA TYR A 222 1.65 -3.60 16.87
C TYR A 222 2.48 -2.56 17.64
N LEU A 223 1.94 -1.36 17.85
CA LEU A 223 2.56 -0.30 18.65
C LEU A 223 2.51 -0.58 20.17
N GLY A 224 1.74 -1.58 20.61
CA GLY A 224 1.63 -1.95 22.02
C GLY A 224 0.75 -1.01 22.84
N VAL A 225 -0.26 -0.43 22.20
CA VAL A 225 -1.17 0.57 22.79
C VAL A 225 -2.63 0.15 22.64
#